data_d4b4c8c3d01dd4d89aa846f85d3e9eb3
#
_entry.id   d4b4c8c3d01dd4d89aa846f85d3e9eb3
#
_cell.length_a   1.000
_cell.length_b   1.000
_cell.length_c   1.000
_cell.angle_alpha   90.00
_cell.angle_beta   90.00
_cell.angle_gamma   90.00
#
_symmetry.space_group_name_H-M   'P 1'
#
loop_
_entity.id
_entity.type
_entity.pdbx_description
1 polymer ?
#
loop_
_entity_poly.entity_id
_entity_poly.type
_entity_poly.pdbx_seq_one_letter_code
_entity_poly.pdbx_strand_id
1 'polypeptide(L)'
;FHVHEAGDCSAADAASAKGHFNPATKAHGHHGSAEHHAGDMPNLMADSAGRATLSVELDTLSLTEGPAGILKRSVVIHADPDDYKSQPAGNSGKRVACGVIRAATTGSSY
;
A
#
# COMPACT_ATOMS: atom_id res chain seq x y z
N PHE A 1 -4.81 0.08 4.12
CA PHE A 1 -4.15 -0.50 2.95
C PHE A 1 -2.71 -0.01 2.85
N HIS A 2 -1.92 -0.68 2.05
CA HIS A 2 -0.49 -0.37 1.97
C HIS A 2 0.04 -0.60 0.56
N VAL A 3 1.11 0.11 0.21
CA VAL A 3 1.94 -0.27 -0.93
C VAL A 3 2.90 -1.35 -0.46
N HIS A 4 2.93 -2.48 -1.16
CA HIS A 4 3.81 -3.61 -0.90
C HIS A 4 4.99 -3.63 -1.86
N GLU A 5 6.06 -4.29 -1.46
CA GLU A 5 7.35 -4.24 -2.16
C GLU A 5 7.30 -4.81 -3.57
N ALA A 6 6.66 -5.95 -3.75
CA ALA A 6 6.67 -6.66 -5.03
C ALA A 6 5.40 -6.42 -5.83
N GLY A 7 5.55 -6.14 -7.10
CA GLY A 7 4.43 -6.01 -8.05
C GLY A 7 3.96 -7.37 -8.54
N ASP A 8 3.65 -8.27 -7.62
CA ASP A 8 3.25 -9.63 -7.90
C ASP A 8 2.03 -10.00 -7.06
N CYS A 9 0.88 -10.08 -7.70
CA CYS A 9 -0.39 -10.47 -7.09
C CYS A 9 -0.82 -11.88 -7.47
N SER A 10 0.11 -12.72 -7.92
CA SER A 10 -0.22 -14.06 -8.47
C SER A 10 -0.62 -15.07 -7.41
N ALA A 11 -0.12 -14.95 -6.18
CA ALA A 11 -0.51 -15.85 -5.10
C ALA A 11 -1.94 -15.57 -4.64
N ALA A 12 -2.70 -16.63 -4.33
CA ALA A 12 -4.10 -16.49 -3.94
C ALA A 12 -4.31 -15.65 -2.66
N ASP A 13 -3.34 -15.69 -1.76
CA ASP A 13 -3.35 -14.93 -0.51
C ASP A 13 -2.57 -13.61 -0.59
N ALA A 14 -2.14 -13.22 -1.77
CA ALA A 14 -1.30 -12.06 -2.06
C ALA A 14 0.07 -12.09 -1.37
N ALA A 15 0.54 -13.25 -0.90
CA ALA A 15 1.86 -13.38 -0.27
C ALA A 15 3.01 -13.03 -1.22
N SER A 16 2.81 -13.21 -2.53
CA SER A 16 3.81 -12.84 -3.55
C SER A 16 4.07 -11.34 -3.64
N ALA A 17 3.19 -10.50 -3.11
CA ALA A 17 3.42 -9.06 -3.00
C ALA A 17 4.46 -8.70 -1.93
N LYS A 18 4.84 -9.64 -1.10
CA LYS A 18 5.80 -9.49 0.01
C LYS A 18 5.31 -8.53 1.09
N GLY A 19 6.23 -7.92 1.85
CA GLY A 19 5.90 -6.98 2.91
C GLY A 19 5.65 -5.56 2.40
N HIS A 20 5.41 -4.64 3.34
CA HIS A 20 5.22 -3.23 3.02
C HIS A 20 6.45 -2.65 2.31
N PHE A 21 6.19 -1.76 1.36
CA PHE A 21 7.26 -1.02 0.71
C PHE A 21 7.97 -0.14 1.74
N ASN A 22 9.22 -0.46 2.02
CA ASN A 22 9.99 0.18 3.10
C ASN A 22 11.45 0.41 2.69
N PRO A 23 11.71 1.29 1.71
CA PRO A 23 13.07 1.50 1.23
C PRO A 23 14.01 2.12 2.25
N ALA A 24 13.48 2.85 3.24
CA ALA A 24 14.28 3.51 4.28
C ALA A 24 14.47 2.64 5.53
N THR A 25 13.96 1.43 5.54
CA THR A 25 14.08 0.48 6.66
C THR A 25 13.60 1.05 7.98
N LYS A 26 12.41 1.64 7.97
CA LYS A 26 11.75 2.20 9.14
C LYS A 26 10.74 1.21 9.73
N ALA A 27 10.32 1.46 10.98
CA ALA A 27 9.23 0.72 11.58
C ALA A 27 7.89 1.11 10.95
N HIS A 28 6.90 0.19 11.04
CA HIS A 28 5.53 0.48 10.64
C HIS A 28 4.92 1.56 11.55
N GLY A 29 4.10 2.41 10.99
CA GLY A 29 3.41 3.45 11.74
C GLY A 29 2.38 4.20 10.89
N HIS A 30 1.78 5.22 11.46
CA HIS A 30 0.87 6.10 10.75
C HIS A 30 1.65 6.93 9.73
N HIS A 31 1.09 7.16 8.55
CA HIS A 31 1.76 7.91 7.47
C HIS A 31 2.17 9.34 7.86
N GLY A 32 1.54 9.93 8.88
CA GLY A 32 1.90 11.25 9.41
C GLY A 32 2.96 11.21 10.51
N SER A 33 3.42 10.05 10.91
CA SER A 33 4.43 9.89 11.96
C SER A 33 5.84 9.94 11.36
N ALA A 34 6.86 10.20 12.18
CA ALA A 34 8.26 10.21 11.74
C ALA A 34 8.76 8.82 11.39
N GLU A 35 8.26 7.78 12.07
CA GLU A 35 8.58 6.39 11.81
C GLU A 35 7.39 5.71 11.16
N HIS A 36 7.52 5.42 9.87
CA HIS A 36 6.56 4.60 9.13
C HIS A 36 7.22 4.06 7.86
N HIS A 37 6.66 3.01 7.27
CA HIS A 37 7.06 2.54 5.96
C HIS A 37 6.61 3.55 4.90
N ALA A 38 7.38 3.72 3.83
CA ALA A 38 6.95 4.59 2.73
C ALA A 38 5.60 4.15 2.15
N GLY A 39 5.32 2.86 2.17
CA GLY A 39 4.05 2.30 1.70
C GLY A 39 2.89 2.34 2.69
N ASP A 40 3.08 2.88 3.89
CA ASP A 40 2.00 2.98 4.88
C ASP A 40 1.00 4.05 4.47
N MET A 41 -0.28 3.67 4.43
CA MET A 41 -1.39 4.50 4.00
C MET A 41 -2.44 4.59 5.11
N PRO A 42 -3.28 5.64 5.13
CA PRO A 42 -4.40 5.68 6.06
C PRO A 42 -5.40 4.56 5.77
N ASN A 43 -6.24 4.26 6.76
CA ASN A 43 -7.31 3.30 6.59
C ASN A 43 -8.37 3.81 5.62
N LEU A 44 -8.96 2.89 4.87
CA LEU A 44 -10.14 3.16 4.06
C LEU A 44 -11.39 2.89 4.90
N MET A 45 -12.41 3.73 4.75
CA MET A 45 -13.71 3.53 5.38
C MET A 45 -14.74 3.26 4.29
N ALA A 46 -15.31 2.05 4.31
CA ALA A 46 -16.38 1.67 3.39
C ALA A 46 -17.73 2.15 3.94
N ASP A 47 -18.55 2.71 3.06
CA ASP A 47 -19.93 3.08 3.40
C ASP A 47 -20.86 1.85 3.38
N SER A 48 -22.15 2.05 3.62
CA SER A 48 -23.14 0.96 3.65
C SER A 48 -23.32 0.27 2.29
N ALA A 49 -22.91 0.90 1.20
CA ALA A 49 -22.93 0.30 -0.14
C ALA A 49 -21.61 -0.42 -0.48
N GLY A 50 -20.65 -0.44 0.43
CA GLY A 50 -19.35 -1.07 0.22
C GLY A 50 -18.36 -0.20 -0.55
N ARG A 51 -18.61 1.09 -0.67
CA ARG A 51 -17.71 2.03 -1.33
C ARG A 51 -16.79 2.71 -0.33
N ALA A 52 -15.53 2.81 -0.68
CA ALA A 52 -14.55 3.60 0.07
C ALA A 52 -13.83 4.54 -0.89
N THR A 53 -13.71 5.79 -0.49
CA THR A 53 -12.93 6.79 -1.22
C THR A 53 -11.96 7.46 -0.28
N LEU A 54 -10.77 7.78 -0.80
CA LEU A 54 -9.74 8.45 -0.04
C LEU A 54 -9.04 9.44 -0.96
N SER A 55 -8.82 10.65 -0.45
CA SER A 55 -7.94 11.62 -1.09
C SER A 55 -6.85 11.99 -0.09
N VAL A 56 -5.59 11.79 -0.46
CA VAL A 56 -4.44 12.03 0.41
C VAL A 56 -3.26 12.47 -0.44
N GLU A 57 -2.45 13.37 0.09
CA GLU A 57 -1.16 13.72 -0.48
C GLU A 57 -0.05 13.13 0.40
N LEU A 58 0.91 12.46 -0.23
CA LEU A 58 2.03 11.83 0.44
C LEU A 58 3.32 12.26 -0.26
N ASP A 59 4.27 12.78 0.51
CA ASP A 59 5.56 13.24 -0.01
C ASP A 59 6.63 12.14 0.04
N THR A 60 6.31 10.99 0.63
CA THR A 60 7.23 9.85 0.75
C THR A 60 7.18 8.88 -0.42
N LEU A 61 6.22 9.04 -1.31
CA LEU A 61 6.04 8.18 -2.48
C LEU A 61 6.33 8.95 -3.77
N SER A 62 6.86 8.23 -4.75
CA SER A 62 7.19 8.78 -6.07
C SER A 62 6.65 7.85 -7.16
N LEU A 63 6.05 8.42 -8.19
CA LEU A 63 5.52 7.67 -9.35
C LEU A 63 6.64 7.38 -10.36
N THR A 64 7.72 6.78 -9.87
CA THR A 64 8.90 6.43 -10.66
C THR A 64 9.24 4.96 -10.47
N GLU A 65 10.14 4.45 -11.29
CA GLU A 65 10.79 3.15 -11.09
C GLU A 65 11.99 3.30 -10.16
N GLY A 66 12.54 2.17 -9.73
CA GLY A 66 13.73 2.11 -8.92
C GLY A 66 13.46 1.99 -7.42
N PRO A 67 14.52 2.09 -6.59
CA PRO A 67 14.44 1.73 -5.18
C PRO A 67 13.46 2.59 -4.35
N ALA A 68 13.26 3.84 -4.72
CA ALA A 68 12.38 4.77 -4.00
C ALA A 68 11.04 5.00 -4.68
N GLY A 69 10.83 4.43 -5.88
CA GLY A 69 9.59 4.59 -6.64
C GLY A 69 8.59 3.49 -6.38
N ILE A 70 7.32 3.74 -6.65
CA ILE A 70 6.24 2.76 -6.45
C ILE A 70 5.80 2.05 -7.73
N LEU A 71 6.26 2.47 -8.90
CA LEU A 71 5.93 1.77 -10.14
C LEU A 71 6.47 0.33 -10.10
N LYS A 72 5.68 -0.60 -10.62
CA LYS A 72 5.95 -2.05 -10.60
C LYS A 72 5.91 -2.68 -9.22
N ARG A 73 5.35 -2.00 -8.24
CA ARG A 73 5.03 -2.55 -6.92
C ARG A 73 3.54 -2.88 -6.86
N SER A 74 2.98 -3.10 -5.69
CA SER A 74 1.56 -3.44 -5.57
C SER A 74 0.87 -2.64 -4.47
N VAL A 75 -0.45 -2.52 -4.59
CA VAL A 75 -1.32 -2.04 -3.53
C VAL A 75 -2.08 -3.23 -2.98
N VAL A 76 -2.09 -3.39 -1.68
CA VAL A 76 -2.79 -4.48 -0.99
C VAL A 76 -3.81 -3.91 -0.02
N ILE A 77 -5.05 -4.40 -0.13
CA ILE A 77 -6.14 -4.09 0.80
C ILE A 77 -6.20 -5.23 1.81
N HIS A 78 -6.29 -4.90 3.09
CA HIS A 78 -6.34 -5.86 4.18
C HIS A 78 -7.75 -5.97 4.78
N ALA A 79 -8.01 -7.09 5.47
CA ALA A 79 -9.32 -7.37 6.04
C ALA A 79 -9.66 -6.51 7.26
N ASP A 80 -8.65 -6.15 8.05
CA ASP A 80 -8.82 -5.43 9.32
C ASP A 80 -8.19 -4.05 9.26
N PRO A 81 -8.63 -3.11 10.12
CA PRO A 81 -8.00 -1.80 10.20
C PRO A 81 -6.53 -1.91 10.64
N ASP A 82 -5.69 -1.06 10.07
CA ASP A 82 -4.33 -0.87 10.54
C ASP A 82 -4.38 -0.12 11.89
N ASP A 83 -3.74 -0.66 12.92
CA ASP A 83 -3.68 -0.01 14.23
C ASP A 83 -2.59 1.05 14.31
N TYR A 84 -1.77 1.19 13.26
CA TYR A 84 -0.67 2.14 13.14
C TYR A 84 0.48 1.93 14.13
N LYS A 85 0.51 0.81 14.83
CA LYS A 85 1.49 0.55 15.91
C LYS A 85 2.15 -0.81 15.81
N SER A 86 1.35 -1.87 15.65
CA SER A 86 1.85 -3.25 15.66
C SER A 86 2.81 -3.50 14.50
N GLN A 87 3.92 -4.15 14.80
CA GLN A 87 4.91 -4.46 13.79
C GLN A 87 4.69 -5.88 13.25
N PRO A 88 4.97 -6.13 12.00
CA PRO A 88 5.43 -5.19 10.95
C PRO A 88 4.30 -4.53 10.17
N ALA A 89 3.04 -4.86 10.40
CA ALA A 89 1.97 -4.54 9.45
C ALA A 89 0.70 -3.98 10.12
N GLY A 90 0.78 -3.52 11.37
CA GLY A 90 -0.36 -2.89 12.03
C GLY A 90 -1.51 -3.85 12.36
N ASN A 91 -1.23 -5.15 12.42
CA ASN A 91 -2.23 -6.18 12.72
C ASN A 91 -3.45 -6.12 11.78
N SER A 92 -3.20 -5.81 10.50
CA SER A 92 -4.22 -5.57 9.49
C SER A 92 -4.92 -6.84 8.99
N GLY A 93 -4.47 -8.00 9.41
CA GLY A 93 -5.10 -9.27 9.05
C GLY A 93 -4.83 -9.72 7.63
N LYS A 94 -5.70 -10.55 7.11
CA LYS A 94 -5.55 -11.14 5.78
C LYS A 94 -5.54 -10.09 4.67
N ARG A 95 -4.83 -10.38 3.60
CA ARG A 95 -4.83 -9.60 2.38
C ARG A 95 -6.01 -10.03 1.52
N VAL A 96 -6.92 -9.09 1.24
CA VAL A 96 -8.17 -9.41 0.55
C VAL A 96 -8.22 -8.93 -0.89
N ALA A 97 -7.37 -7.98 -1.26
CA ALA A 97 -7.25 -7.50 -2.63
C ALA A 97 -5.83 -7.05 -2.91
N CYS A 98 -5.38 -7.20 -4.15
CA CYS A 98 -4.03 -6.86 -4.59
C CYS A 98 -4.08 -6.35 -6.03
N GLY A 99 -3.40 -5.25 -6.30
CA GLY A 99 -3.26 -4.69 -7.64
C GLY A 99 -1.84 -4.23 -7.91
N VAL A 100 -1.34 -4.50 -9.09
CA VAL A 100 0.00 -4.05 -9.51
C VAL A 100 -0.07 -2.60 -9.97
N ILE A 101 0.88 -1.80 -9.53
CA ILE A 101 0.99 -0.39 -9.89
C ILE A 101 1.74 -0.28 -11.22
N ARG A 102 1.13 0.37 -12.19
CA ARG A 102 1.70 0.57 -13.53
C ARG A 102 1.69 2.03 -13.91
N ALA A 103 2.64 2.41 -14.76
CA ALA A 103 2.59 3.72 -15.38
C ALA A 103 1.37 3.81 -16.32
N ALA A 104 0.73 4.98 -16.40
CA ALA A 104 -0.32 5.20 -17.37
C ALA A 104 0.24 5.08 -18.79
N THR A 105 -0.51 4.40 -19.67
CA THR A 105 -0.13 4.27 -21.06
C THR A 105 -0.36 5.58 -21.78
N THR A 106 0.56 5.96 -22.67
CA THR A 106 0.40 7.15 -23.53
C THR A 106 -0.92 7.05 -24.31
N GLY A 107 -1.72 8.11 -24.25
CA GLY A 107 -3.03 8.11 -24.86
C GLY A 107 -4.13 7.48 -24.03
N SER A 108 -3.79 6.95 -22.86
CA SER A 108 -4.76 6.45 -21.89
C SER A 108 -5.62 7.61 -21.43
N SER A 109 -6.92 7.41 -21.34
CA SER A 109 -7.85 8.39 -20.78
C SER A 109 -8.68 7.76 -19.69
N TYR A 110 -8.95 8.53 -18.72
CA TYR A 110 -9.73 8.11 -17.56
C TYR A 110 -11.01 8.91 -17.52
#